data_54d830224f86e81d02ea0a34d3ac589b
#
_entry.id   54d830224f86e81d02ea0a34d3ac589b
#
_cell.length_a   1.000
_cell.length_b   1.000
_cell.length_c   1.000
_cell.angle_alpha   90.00
_cell.angle_beta   90.00
_cell.angle_gamma   90.00
#
_symmetry.space_group_name_H-M   'P 1'
#
loop_
_entity.id
_entity.type
_entity.pdbx_description
1 polymer ?
#
loop_
_entity_poly.entity_id
_entity_poly.type
_entity_poly.pdbx_seq_one_letter_code
_entity_poly.pdbx_strand_id
1 'polypeptide(L)'
;MRIAIDIRSLTDERMTGVGVYTLNLVTALAELAPQHEFVLFASGSRGVLERLPNFKASNIKIVRLNLPNRLLFLLLKLPGGPKLESFLPERPDVWIFPKFNLFKTALPYFLTVHDLAFEIFPQFVTFKEQLHNLLVGVHQVTDQAQGILAVSESTAADLRTRWGVEADKISITPLGVDGQLFQAREQPSDKAYRATYDLNRPYILALATQEPRKNLESVIEGYELFRAQGGETLPLVLVGAQGWKTGALKELIERSAFKNDILELGYIPDKHKPALYRGATVFVWPSFYEGFGLPVLEAMACGVPVITSATSSLPEIVGTAGLLIDPFNVNDVVSALHQITEPQRGADLRKQLGAQASMRAQNFNWRHTAQATIAALNKLTSTSSNGNK
;
A
#
# COMPACT_ATOMS: atom_id res chain seq x y z
N MET A 1 -18.06 19.01 11.01
CA MET A 1 -18.51 18.52 9.68
C MET A 1 -18.96 17.09 9.80
N ARG A 2 -19.92 16.70 8.95
CA ARG A 2 -20.25 15.29 8.68
C ARG A 2 -19.52 14.85 7.43
N ILE A 3 -18.60 13.90 7.56
CA ILE A 3 -17.72 13.45 6.51
C ILE A 3 -18.10 12.02 6.12
N ALA A 4 -18.51 11.80 4.87
CA ALA A 4 -18.79 10.46 4.38
C ALA A 4 -17.50 9.84 3.81
N ILE A 5 -17.25 8.56 4.09
CA ILE A 5 -16.10 7.83 3.59
C ILE A 5 -16.56 6.54 2.93
N ASP A 6 -16.13 6.30 1.69
CA ASP A 6 -16.38 5.05 0.98
C ASP A 6 -15.46 3.95 1.51
N ILE A 7 -16.02 3.01 2.27
CA ILE A 7 -15.27 1.89 2.84
C ILE A 7 -15.51 0.56 2.11
N ARG A 8 -15.99 0.57 0.87
CA ARG A 8 -16.21 -0.65 0.09
C ARG A 8 -14.94 -1.49 -0.10
N SER A 9 -13.76 -0.89 -0.04
CA SER A 9 -12.47 -1.60 -0.04
C SER A 9 -12.27 -2.54 1.17
N LEU A 10 -12.99 -2.32 2.26
CA LEU A 10 -12.94 -3.18 3.46
C LEU A 10 -13.85 -4.40 3.38
N THR A 11 -14.63 -4.52 2.31
CA THR A 11 -15.49 -5.67 2.06
C THR A 11 -14.80 -6.79 1.27
N ASP A 12 -13.58 -6.54 0.79
CA ASP A 12 -12.80 -7.53 0.04
C ASP A 12 -12.45 -8.73 0.94
N GLU A 13 -12.36 -9.91 0.35
CA GLU A 13 -12.08 -11.16 1.08
C GLU A 13 -10.69 -11.15 1.73
N ARG A 14 -9.75 -10.49 1.08
CA ARG A 14 -8.38 -10.30 1.59
C ARG A 14 -8.08 -8.82 1.70
N MET A 15 -7.50 -8.43 2.82
CA MET A 15 -7.06 -7.06 3.03
C MET A 15 -5.96 -6.70 2.02
N THR A 16 -6.24 -5.73 1.17
CA THR A 16 -5.27 -5.16 0.21
C THR A 16 -4.59 -3.94 0.82
N GLY A 17 -3.53 -3.42 0.18
CA GLY A 17 -2.89 -2.17 0.62
C GLY A 17 -3.88 -1.01 0.74
N VAL A 18 -4.84 -0.91 -0.19
CA VAL A 18 -5.94 0.09 -0.13
C VAL A 18 -6.87 -0.17 1.06
N GLY A 19 -7.14 -1.44 1.37
CA GLY A 19 -7.92 -1.81 2.56
C GLY A 19 -7.20 -1.40 3.85
N VAL A 20 -5.91 -1.71 3.96
CA VAL A 20 -5.07 -1.29 5.09
C VAL A 20 -5.08 0.23 5.24
N TYR A 21 -4.89 0.97 4.14
CA TYR A 21 -5.00 2.43 4.12
C TYR A 21 -6.36 2.91 4.65
N THR A 22 -7.45 2.39 4.07
CA THR A 22 -8.80 2.84 4.42
C THR A 22 -9.12 2.59 5.90
N LEU A 23 -8.78 1.41 6.42
CA LEU A 23 -9.01 1.04 7.81
C LEU A 23 -8.26 1.99 8.76
N ASN A 24 -6.97 2.16 8.53
CA ASN A 24 -6.12 2.96 9.41
C ASN A 24 -6.43 4.46 9.29
N LEU A 25 -6.72 4.97 8.09
CA LEU A 25 -7.13 6.36 7.90
C LEU A 25 -8.42 6.66 8.68
N VAL A 26 -9.45 5.82 8.54
CA VAL A 26 -10.72 6.00 9.26
C VAL A 26 -10.50 5.97 10.78
N THR A 27 -9.72 5.01 11.27
CA THR A 27 -9.41 4.90 12.71
C THR A 27 -8.70 6.14 13.22
N ALA A 28 -7.65 6.57 12.51
CA ALA A 28 -6.87 7.75 12.91
C ALA A 28 -7.66 9.06 12.80
N LEU A 29 -8.52 9.21 11.78
CA LEU A 29 -9.40 10.37 11.65
C LEU A 29 -10.40 10.46 12.80
N ALA A 30 -11.02 9.34 13.17
CA ALA A 30 -11.99 9.31 14.25
C ALA A 30 -11.37 9.66 15.61
N GLU A 31 -10.15 9.20 15.87
CA GLU A 31 -9.39 9.52 17.09
C GLU A 31 -8.92 10.98 17.12
N LEU A 32 -8.45 11.48 15.99
CA LEU A 32 -7.83 12.81 15.92
C LEU A 32 -8.86 13.94 15.89
N ALA A 33 -10.04 13.70 15.32
CA ALA A 33 -11.06 14.71 15.11
C ALA A 33 -12.43 14.31 15.69
N PRO A 34 -12.55 14.14 17.02
CA PRO A 34 -13.78 13.73 17.67
C PRO A 34 -14.95 14.71 17.48
N GLN A 35 -14.68 15.96 17.09
CA GLN A 35 -15.67 16.98 16.75
C GLN A 35 -16.33 16.77 15.37
N HIS A 36 -15.82 15.85 14.55
CA HIS A 36 -16.42 15.48 13.27
C HIS A 36 -17.21 14.18 13.39
N GLU A 37 -18.26 14.05 12.61
CA GLU A 37 -19.02 12.81 12.45
C GLU A 37 -18.56 12.12 11.16
N PHE A 38 -18.16 10.85 11.26
CA PHE A 38 -17.72 10.04 10.12
C PHE A 38 -18.80 9.03 9.76
N VAL A 39 -19.36 9.16 8.55
CA VAL A 39 -20.37 8.27 8.00
C VAL A 39 -19.68 7.30 7.03
N LEU A 40 -19.51 6.07 7.45
CA LEU A 40 -18.81 5.04 6.66
C LEU A 40 -19.81 4.32 5.76
N PHE A 41 -19.65 4.45 4.46
CA PHE A 41 -20.53 3.81 3.47
C PHE A 41 -19.92 2.52 2.94
N ALA A 42 -20.66 1.43 3.03
CA ALA A 42 -20.34 0.16 2.40
C ALA A 42 -21.55 -0.42 1.67
N SER A 43 -21.32 -1.14 0.57
CA SER A 43 -22.34 -1.92 -0.13
C SER A 43 -21.85 -3.35 -0.39
N GLY A 44 -22.79 -4.28 -0.46
CA GLY A 44 -22.48 -5.69 -0.68
C GLY A 44 -23.66 -6.58 -0.32
N SER A 45 -23.57 -7.89 -0.59
CA SER A 45 -24.47 -8.86 0.00
C SER A 45 -24.25 -8.95 1.52
N ARG A 46 -25.22 -9.50 2.26
CA ARG A 46 -25.16 -9.61 3.71
C ARG A 46 -23.85 -10.24 4.21
N GLY A 47 -23.45 -11.39 3.67
CA GLY A 47 -22.21 -12.07 4.08
C GLY A 47 -20.93 -11.28 3.74
N VAL A 48 -20.96 -10.39 2.74
CA VAL A 48 -19.86 -9.47 2.43
C VAL A 48 -19.80 -8.35 3.46
N LEU A 49 -20.94 -7.80 3.85
CA LEU A 49 -21.03 -6.72 4.84
C LEU A 49 -20.69 -7.17 6.27
N GLU A 50 -20.81 -8.45 6.57
CA GLU A 50 -20.41 -9.05 7.85
C GLU A 50 -18.87 -9.08 8.04
N ARG A 51 -18.10 -8.94 6.96
CA ARG A 51 -16.62 -8.87 7.00
C ARG A 51 -16.08 -7.52 7.46
N LEU A 52 -16.93 -6.48 7.48
CA LEU A 52 -16.50 -5.15 7.87
C LEU A 52 -15.92 -5.15 9.29
N PRO A 53 -14.77 -4.47 9.50
CA PRO A 53 -14.20 -4.34 10.82
C PRO A 53 -15.14 -3.60 11.78
N ASN A 54 -15.01 -3.88 13.06
CA ASN A 54 -15.78 -3.20 14.10
C ASN A 54 -15.03 -1.92 14.52
N PHE A 55 -15.57 -0.77 14.18
CA PHE A 55 -15.07 0.53 14.61
C PHE A 55 -15.68 0.90 15.96
N LYS A 56 -14.84 1.19 16.96
CA LYS A 56 -15.26 1.45 18.34
C LYS A 56 -15.51 2.93 18.66
N ALA A 57 -15.11 3.85 17.78
CA ALA A 57 -15.21 5.29 18.04
C ALA A 57 -16.66 5.76 17.98
N SER A 58 -17.09 6.60 18.94
CA SER A 58 -18.46 7.08 19.10
C SER A 58 -18.92 8.04 17.99
N ASN A 59 -17.96 8.66 17.30
CA ASN A 59 -18.22 9.60 16.19
C ASN A 59 -18.24 8.90 14.82
N ILE A 60 -18.30 7.55 14.80
CA ILE A 60 -18.43 6.75 13.57
C ILE A 60 -19.86 6.19 13.47
N LYS A 61 -20.49 6.38 12.32
CA LYS A 61 -21.73 5.71 11.91
C LYS A 61 -21.49 4.88 10.66
N ILE A 62 -21.91 3.62 10.66
CA ILE A 62 -21.73 2.72 9.50
C ILE A 62 -23.08 2.55 8.79
N VAL A 63 -23.10 2.90 7.51
CA VAL A 63 -24.24 2.66 6.62
C VAL A 63 -23.94 1.46 5.73
N ARG A 64 -24.71 0.39 5.93
CA ARG A 64 -24.59 -0.87 5.19
C ARG A 64 -25.74 -0.96 4.17
N LEU A 65 -25.42 -0.74 2.89
CA LEU A 65 -26.37 -0.93 1.81
C LEU A 65 -26.35 -2.40 1.37
N ASN A 66 -27.40 -3.15 1.68
CA ASN A 66 -27.52 -4.55 1.26
C ASN A 66 -27.85 -4.62 -0.25
N LEU A 67 -26.89 -4.20 -1.06
CA LEU A 67 -26.93 -4.21 -2.51
C LEU A 67 -25.55 -4.64 -3.05
N PRO A 68 -25.48 -5.75 -3.82
CA PRO A 68 -24.22 -6.17 -4.41
C PRO A 68 -23.53 -5.07 -5.20
N ASN A 69 -22.21 -4.93 -5.04
CA ASN A 69 -21.43 -3.87 -5.68
C ASN A 69 -21.63 -3.78 -7.20
N ARG A 70 -21.87 -4.92 -7.88
CA ARG A 70 -22.15 -4.96 -9.34
C ARG A 70 -23.47 -4.28 -9.67
N LEU A 71 -24.52 -4.49 -8.86
CA LEU A 71 -25.82 -3.84 -9.05
C LEU A 71 -25.76 -2.37 -8.72
N LEU A 72 -25.08 -1.99 -7.64
CA LEU A 72 -24.82 -0.57 -7.34
C LEU A 72 -24.09 0.11 -8.50
N PHE A 73 -23.07 -0.54 -9.07
CA PHE A 73 -22.34 -0.04 -10.24
C PHE A 73 -23.27 0.25 -11.42
N LEU A 74 -24.17 -0.68 -11.76
CA LEU A 74 -25.14 -0.50 -12.83
C LEU A 74 -26.09 0.67 -12.54
N LEU A 75 -26.64 0.76 -11.32
CA LEU A 75 -27.53 1.86 -10.93
C LEU A 75 -26.87 3.22 -11.05
N LEU A 76 -25.61 3.34 -10.60
CA LEU A 76 -24.86 4.59 -10.65
C LEU A 76 -24.56 5.03 -12.11
N LYS A 77 -24.44 4.08 -13.05
CA LYS A 77 -24.21 4.34 -14.49
C LYS A 77 -25.46 4.79 -15.24
N LEU A 78 -26.65 4.54 -14.73
CA LEU A 78 -27.87 4.92 -15.42
C LEU A 78 -27.96 6.47 -15.57
N PRO A 79 -28.43 6.98 -16.71
CA PRO A 79 -28.86 8.37 -16.81
C PRO A 79 -29.91 8.67 -15.74
N GLY A 80 -29.72 9.72 -14.94
CA GLY A 80 -30.60 10.01 -13.81
C GLY A 80 -30.44 9.09 -12.59
N GLY A 81 -29.51 8.11 -12.62
CA GLY A 81 -29.27 7.18 -11.53
C GLY A 81 -28.96 7.88 -10.18
N PRO A 82 -29.15 7.16 -9.05
CA PRO A 82 -29.04 7.74 -7.72
C PRO A 82 -27.64 8.28 -7.43
N LYS A 83 -27.56 9.26 -6.54
CA LYS A 83 -26.31 9.73 -5.95
C LYS A 83 -26.03 8.94 -4.67
N LEU A 84 -24.75 8.76 -4.30
CA LEU A 84 -24.41 7.97 -3.11
C LEU A 84 -25.01 8.54 -1.83
N GLU A 85 -25.09 9.86 -1.71
CA GLU A 85 -25.71 10.51 -0.55
C GLU A 85 -27.19 10.20 -0.39
N SER A 86 -27.91 9.76 -1.42
CA SER A 86 -29.31 9.35 -1.30
C SER A 86 -29.51 8.02 -0.55
N PHE A 87 -28.44 7.26 -0.35
CA PHE A 87 -28.45 6.03 0.45
C PHE A 87 -28.08 6.29 1.91
N LEU A 88 -27.71 7.52 2.28
CA LEU A 88 -27.35 7.89 3.64
C LEU A 88 -28.57 8.42 4.40
N PRO A 89 -28.68 8.15 5.71
CA PRO A 89 -29.81 8.65 6.51
C PRO A 89 -29.80 10.18 6.65
N GLU A 90 -28.61 10.77 6.60
CA GLU A 90 -28.41 12.20 6.70
C GLU A 90 -27.36 12.65 5.67
N ARG A 91 -27.56 13.81 5.07
CA ARG A 91 -26.67 14.35 4.05
C ARG A 91 -25.32 14.75 4.66
N PRO A 92 -24.19 14.25 4.13
CA PRO A 92 -22.87 14.69 4.56
C PRO A 92 -22.49 16.04 3.93
N ASP A 93 -21.47 16.67 4.49
CA ASP A 93 -20.90 17.92 3.96
C ASP A 93 -19.93 17.62 2.81
N VAL A 94 -19.20 16.51 2.90
CA VAL A 94 -18.12 16.12 1.98
C VAL A 94 -17.94 14.61 1.95
N TRP A 95 -17.46 14.11 0.81
CA TRP A 95 -17.04 12.72 0.65
C TRP A 95 -15.51 12.59 0.65
N ILE A 96 -15.02 11.47 1.17
CA ILE A 96 -13.67 10.96 0.93
C ILE A 96 -13.80 9.63 0.19
N PHE A 97 -13.16 9.53 -0.97
CA PHE A 97 -13.03 8.28 -1.73
C PHE A 97 -11.60 7.78 -1.61
N PRO A 98 -11.34 6.71 -0.83
CA PRO A 98 -9.99 6.19 -0.58
C PRO A 98 -9.30 5.54 -1.78
N LYS A 99 -9.98 5.40 -2.90
CA LYS A 99 -9.45 4.88 -4.17
C LYS A 99 -10.34 5.29 -5.34
N PHE A 100 -9.83 5.10 -6.55
CA PHE A 100 -10.66 5.10 -7.75
C PHE A 100 -11.74 4.02 -7.67
N ASN A 101 -12.97 4.44 -7.71
CA ASN A 101 -14.15 3.58 -7.70
C ASN A 101 -15.27 4.28 -8.45
N LEU A 102 -16.29 3.55 -8.89
CA LEU A 102 -17.46 4.19 -9.45
C LEU A 102 -18.30 4.77 -8.32
N PHE A 103 -18.56 6.07 -8.41
CA PHE A 103 -19.48 6.80 -7.57
C PHE A 103 -20.19 7.90 -8.38
N LYS A 104 -21.28 8.40 -7.85
CA LYS A 104 -22.00 9.56 -8.34
C LYS A 104 -22.43 10.37 -7.14
N THR A 105 -22.02 11.63 -7.08
CA THR A 105 -22.35 12.55 -5.98
C THR A 105 -22.59 13.95 -6.50
N ALA A 106 -23.39 14.74 -5.77
CA ALA A 106 -23.52 16.17 -5.99
C ALA A 106 -22.75 16.99 -4.95
N LEU A 107 -22.06 16.33 -4.05
CA LEU A 107 -21.32 16.96 -2.96
C LEU A 107 -19.86 17.11 -3.34
N PRO A 108 -19.13 18.06 -2.73
CA PRO A 108 -17.69 18.10 -2.85
C PRO A 108 -17.07 16.80 -2.33
N TYR A 109 -15.97 16.42 -2.94
CA TYR A 109 -15.26 15.20 -2.53
C TYR A 109 -13.75 15.32 -2.66
N PHE A 110 -13.08 14.57 -1.80
CA PHE A 110 -11.65 14.30 -1.87
C PHE A 110 -11.43 12.89 -2.39
N LEU A 111 -10.45 12.75 -3.29
CA LEU A 111 -10.09 11.48 -3.89
C LEU A 111 -8.66 11.12 -3.50
N THR A 112 -8.47 9.96 -2.89
CA THR A 112 -7.12 9.43 -2.68
C THR A 112 -6.63 8.76 -3.96
N VAL A 113 -5.45 9.17 -4.42
CA VAL A 113 -4.74 8.56 -5.53
C VAL A 113 -3.52 7.85 -4.98
N HIS A 114 -3.54 6.51 -5.10
CA HIS A 114 -2.44 5.68 -4.62
C HIS A 114 -1.28 5.66 -5.61
N ASP A 115 -1.57 5.46 -6.89
CA ASP A 115 -0.58 5.49 -7.96
C ASP A 115 -1.24 5.69 -9.33
N LEU A 116 -0.41 5.85 -10.35
CA LEU A 116 -0.79 5.85 -11.76
C LEU A 116 -0.12 4.69 -12.53
N ALA A 117 0.17 3.58 -11.85
CA ALA A 117 0.83 2.42 -12.44
C ALA A 117 0.09 1.88 -13.67
N PHE A 118 -1.23 1.95 -13.69
CA PHE A 118 -2.06 1.51 -14.81
C PHE A 118 -1.83 2.31 -16.11
N GLU A 119 -1.33 3.53 -15.99
CA GLU A 119 -1.00 4.39 -17.14
C GLU A 119 0.49 4.33 -17.47
N ILE A 120 1.35 4.30 -16.45
CA ILE A 120 2.81 4.31 -16.60
C ILE A 120 3.31 2.97 -17.13
N PHE A 121 2.71 1.87 -16.64
CA PHE A 121 3.06 0.50 -16.99
C PHE A 121 1.83 -0.30 -17.42
N PRO A 122 1.15 0.07 -18.52
CA PRO A 122 -0.07 -0.60 -18.96
C PRO A 122 0.12 -2.09 -19.26
N GLN A 123 1.36 -2.53 -19.56
CA GLN A 123 1.70 -3.94 -19.77
C GLN A 123 1.59 -4.78 -18.49
N PHE A 124 1.67 -4.19 -17.31
CA PHE A 124 1.55 -4.89 -16.02
C PHE A 124 0.11 -4.96 -15.51
N VAL A 125 -0.80 -4.21 -16.12
CA VAL A 125 -2.21 -4.14 -15.72
C VAL A 125 -3.04 -5.20 -16.44
N THR A 126 -4.04 -5.75 -15.78
CA THR A 126 -4.97 -6.68 -16.40
C THR A 126 -5.99 -5.94 -17.26
N PHE A 127 -6.52 -6.60 -18.31
CA PHE A 127 -7.60 -6.04 -19.15
C PHE A 127 -8.82 -5.62 -18.31
N LYS A 128 -9.13 -6.40 -17.25
CA LYS A 128 -10.23 -6.08 -16.33
C LYS A 128 -10.00 -4.76 -15.58
N GLU A 129 -8.79 -4.50 -15.14
CA GLU A 129 -8.42 -3.23 -14.47
C GLU A 129 -8.44 -2.06 -15.45
N GLN A 130 -7.92 -2.24 -16.67
CA GLN A 130 -8.01 -1.22 -17.73
C GLN A 130 -9.46 -0.84 -18.02
N LEU A 131 -10.32 -1.85 -18.20
CA LEU A 131 -11.75 -1.63 -18.43
C LEU A 131 -12.42 -0.96 -17.21
N HIS A 132 -12.06 -1.37 -15.99
CA HIS A 132 -12.57 -0.73 -14.77
C HIS A 132 -12.20 0.76 -14.73
N ASN A 133 -10.93 1.12 -14.96
CA ASN A 133 -10.46 2.49 -14.96
C ASN A 133 -11.15 3.35 -16.04
N LEU A 134 -11.36 2.78 -17.23
CA LEU A 134 -12.13 3.43 -18.30
C LEU A 134 -13.59 3.66 -17.87
N LEU A 135 -14.23 2.65 -17.29
CA LEU A 135 -15.61 2.76 -16.83
C LEU A 135 -15.78 3.71 -15.65
N VAL A 136 -14.83 3.81 -14.77
CA VAL A 136 -14.81 4.80 -13.67
C VAL A 136 -14.61 6.21 -14.22
N GLY A 137 -13.88 6.37 -15.32
CA GLY A 137 -13.51 7.67 -15.88
C GLY A 137 -12.52 8.39 -14.96
N VAL A 138 -11.38 7.73 -14.67
CA VAL A 138 -10.43 8.17 -13.64
C VAL A 138 -9.95 9.62 -13.81
N HIS A 139 -9.74 10.09 -15.03
CA HIS A 139 -9.42 11.49 -15.32
C HIS A 139 -10.56 12.41 -14.90
N GLN A 140 -11.80 12.12 -15.36
CA GLN A 140 -12.96 12.96 -15.06
C GLN A 140 -13.22 13.06 -13.54
N VAL A 141 -13.16 11.94 -12.80
CA VAL A 141 -13.38 11.99 -11.35
C VAL A 141 -12.25 12.71 -10.62
N THR A 142 -11.03 12.72 -11.18
CA THR A 142 -9.91 13.50 -10.65
C THR A 142 -10.09 14.99 -10.91
N ASP A 143 -10.51 15.37 -12.12
CA ASP A 143 -10.76 16.78 -12.48
C ASP A 143 -11.90 17.40 -11.68
N GLN A 144 -12.94 16.61 -11.40
CA GLN A 144 -14.11 17.06 -10.63
C GLN A 144 -13.89 17.02 -9.10
N ALA A 145 -12.82 16.39 -8.61
CA ALA A 145 -12.53 16.35 -7.18
C ALA A 145 -12.24 17.76 -6.65
N GLN A 146 -12.75 18.08 -5.46
CA GLN A 146 -12.42 19.31 -4.74
C GLN A 146 -10.96 19.34 -4.28
N GLY A 147 -10.42 18.18 -3.94
CA GLY A 147 -9.01 18.00 -3.61
C GLY A 147 -8.58 16.56 -3.81
N ILE A 148 -7.29 16.38 -4.02
CA ILE A 148 -6.66 15.09 -4.23
C ILE A 148 -5.72 14.81 -3.06
N LEU A 149 -5.83 13.63 -2.49
CA LEU A 149 -4.95 13.10 -1.45
C LEU A 149 -3.93 12.19 -2.13
N ALA A 150 -2.75 12.71 -2.45
CA ALA A 150 -1.66 11.92 -3.03
C ALA A 150 -0.88 11.23 -1.92
N VAL A 151 -0.64 9.93 -2.05
CA VAL A 151 0.02 9.15 -0.98
C VAL A 151 1.53 9.36 -0.90
N SER A 152 2.12 10.05 -1.89
CA SER A 152 3.55 10.35 -1.98
C SER A 152 3.81 11.57 -2.85
N GLU A 153 4.99 12.16 -2.72
CA GLU A 153 5.47 13.22 -3.63
C GLU A 153 5.59 12.69 -5.07
N SER A 154 6.02 11.44 -5.24
CA SER A 154 6.08 10.78 -6.55
C SER A 154 4.70 10.72 -7.21
N THR A 155 3.67 10.28 -6.49
CA THR A 155 2.29 10.27 -7.01
C THR A 155 1.79 11.68 -7.32
N ALA A 156 2.11 12.67 -6.48
CA ALA A 156 1.76 14.07 -6.73
C ALA A 156 2.46 14.63 -7.96
N ALA A 157 3.73 14.28 -8.18
CA ALA A 157 4.49 14.65 -9.37
C ALA A 157 3.87 14.04 -10.64
N ASP A 158 3.49 12.77 -10.62
CA ASP A 158 2.82 12.09 -11.74
C ASP A 158 1.47 12.75 -12.07
N LEU A 159 0.66 13.07 -11.07
CA LEU A 159 -0.61 13.78 -11.25
C LEU A 159 -0.41 15.14 -11.94
N ARG A 160 0.61 15.90 -11.52
CA ARG A 160 0.92 17.20 -12.13
C ARG A 160 1.43 17.06 -13.56
N THR A 161 2.39 16.16 -13.76
CA THR A 161 3.12 16.08 -15.04
C THR A 161 2.35 15.34 -16.13
N ARG A 162 1.55 14.32 -15.74
CA ARG A 162 0.82 13.50 -16.70
C ARG A 162 -0.62 13.96 -16.90
N TRP A 163 -1.28 14.40 -15.82
CA TRP A 163 -2.69 14.78 -15.88
C TRP A 163 -2.93 16.29 -15.77
N GLY A 164 -1.86 17.10 -15.59
CA GLY A 164 -1.98 18.55 -15.50
C GLY A 164 -2.74 19.03 -14.27
N VAL A 165 -2.80 18.22 -13.21
CA VAL A 165 -3.53 18.58 -11.99
C VAL A 165 -2.81 19.74 -11.29
N GLU A 166 -3.54 20.81 -10.98
CA GLU A 166 -3.05 21.98 -10.27
C GLU A 166 -2.44 21.60 -8.90
N ALA A 167 -1.29 22.17 -8.57
CA ALA A 167 -0.55 21.83 -7.36
C ALA A 167 -1.31 22.13 -6.06
N ASP A 168 -2.12 23.20 -6.03
CA ASP A 168 -2.94 23.60 -4.89
C ASP A 168 -4.09 22.64 -4.60
N LYS A 169 -4.54 21.90 -5.63
CA LYS A 169 -5.54 20.84 -5.53
C LYS A 169 -4.99 19.56 -4.90
N ILE A 170 -3.66 19.37 -4.90
CA ILE A 170 -3.03 18.17 -4.36
C ILE A 170 -2.57 18.42 -2.93
N SER A 171 -2.91 17.50 -2.04
CA SER A 171 -2.37 17.44 -0.69
C SER A 171 -1.67 16.10 -0.49
N ILE A 172 -0.42 16.14 -0.03
CA ILE A 172 0.35 14.92 0.20
C ILE A 172 -0.04 14.35 1.54
N THR A 173 -0.48 13.10 1.54
CA THR A 173 -0.95 12.35 2.70
C THR A 173 -0.22 11.01 2.79
N PRO A 174 1.06 10.99 3.21
CA PRO A 174 1.85 9.77 3.26
C PRO A 174 1.17 8.72 4.13
N LEU A 175 1.32 7.45 3.75
CA LEU A 175 0.81 6.34 4.53
C LEU A 175 1.64 6.17 5.81
N GLY A 176 1.02 5.52 6.80
CA GLY A 176 1.67 5.15 8.05
C GLY A 176 1.92 3.64 8.16
N VAL A 177 2.70 3.27 9.16
CA VAL A 177 2.83 1.90 9.63
C VAL A 177 2.22 1.77 11.02
N ASP A 178 1.65 0.61 11.33
CA ASP A 178 1.20 0.29 12.68
C ASP A 178 2.43 -0.03 13.56
N GLY A 179 2.91 0.96 14.31
CA GLY A 179 4.08 0.84 15.18
C GLY A 179 3.86 -0.06 16.41
N GLN A 180 2.63 -0.52 16.68
CA GLN A 180 2.39 -1.55 17.69
C GLN A 180 2.62 -2.94 17.13
N LEU A 181 2.22 -3.17 15.88
CA LEU A 181 2.40 -4.43 15.18
C LEU A 181 3.82 -4.57 14.62
N PHE A 182 4.31 -3.53 13.91
CA PHE A 182 5.62 -3.51 13.26
C PHE A 182 6.61 -2.70 14.12
N GLN A 183 7.50 -3.39 14.80
CA GLN A 183 8.54 -2.79 15.65
C GLN A 183 9.80 -3.64 15.63
N ALA A 184 10.95 -2.99 15.82
CA ALA A 184 12.26 -3.65 15.74
C ALA A 184 12.51 -4.63 16.89
N ARG A 185 11.82 -4.47 18.00
CA ARG A 185 11.98 -5.34 19.18
C ARG A 185 11.37 -6.71 18.90
N GLU A 186 12.16 -7.77 19.09
CA GLU A 186 11.70 -9.15 19.01
C GLU A 186 10.57 -9.43 20.01
N GLN A 187 9.56 -10.18 19.55
CA GLN A 187 8.40 -10.54 20.36
C GLN A 187 8.47 -12.02 20.77
N PRO A 188 7.92 -12.41 21.93
CA PRO A 188 7.94 -13.80 22.38
C PRO A 188 7.33 -14.80 21.40
N SER A 189 6.37 -14.35 20.56
CA SER A 189 5.71 -15.16 19.53
C SER A 189 6.51 -15.34 18.24
N ASP A 190 7.58 -14.56 18.03
CA ASP A 190 8.29 -14.53 16.72
C ASP A 190 8.88 -15.89 16.36
N LYS A 191 9.54 -16.54 17.32
CA LYS A 191 10.10 -17.87 17.12
C LYS A 191 9.04 -18.88 16.71
N ALA A 192 7.86 -18.86 17.37
CA ALA A 192 6.76 -19.77 17.06
C ALA A 192 6.19 -19.48 15.67
N TYR A 193 6.02 -18.20 15.29
CA TYR A 193 5.54 -17.84 13.97
C TYR A 193 6.53 -18.26 12.86
N ARG A 194 7.83 -18.02 13.05
CA ARG A 194 8.85 -18.46 12.08
C ARG A 194 8.90 -19.98 11.95
N ALA A 195 8.80 -20.70 13.07
CA ALA A 195 8.78 -22.17 13.06
C ALA A 195 7.57 -22.75 12.31
N THR A 196 6.44 -22.05 12.25
CA THR A 196 5.26 -22.46 11.43
C THR A 196 5.61 -22.59 9.95
N TYR A 197 6.65 -21.90 9.50
CA TYR A 197 7.11 -21.86 8.10
C TYR A 197 8.51 -22.46 7.91
N ASP A 198 9.01 -23.23 8.89
CA ASP A 198 10.36 -23.80 8.91
C ASP A 198 11.51 -22.79 8.77
N LEU A 199 11.27 -21.53 9.15
CA LEU A 199 12.22 -20.44 9.08
C LEU A 199 13.06 -20.35 10.38
N ASN A 200 13.92 -21.34 10.60
CA ASN A 200 14.73 -21.46 11.82
C ASN A 200 16.17 -20.92 11.66
N ARG A 201 16.53 -20.47 10.48
CA ARG A 201 17.84 -19.86 10.14
C ARG A 201 17.64 -18.52 9.44
N PRO A 202 18.65 -17.62 9.40
CA PRO A 202 18.57 -16.36 8.65
C PRO A 202 18.23 -16.59 7.16
N TYR A 203 17.57 -15.63 6.53
CA TYR A 203 17.11 -15.71 5.15
C TYR A 203 17.02 -14.32 4.48
N ILE A 204 16.99 -14.32 3.15
CA ILE A 204 16.63 -13.18 2.32
C ILE A 204 15.11 -13.21 2.15
N LEU A 205 14.42 -12.09 2.39
CA LEU A 205 12.96 -12.02 2.31
C LEU A 205 12.50 -11.12 1.17
N ALA A 206 11.56 -11.61 0.36
CA ALA A 206 10.74 -10.79 -0.54
C ALA A 206 9.25 -11.06 -0.23
N LEU A 207 8.46 -10.01 -0.01
CA LEU A 207 7.05 -10.14 0.40
C LEU A 207 6.17 -9.30 -0.52
N ALA A 208 5.54 -9.92 -1.52
CA ALA A 208 4.69 -9.27 -2.50
C ALA A 208 3.58 -10.21 -3.00
N THR A 209 2.43 -9.64 -3.39
CA THR A 209 1.58 -10.32 -4.36
C THR A 209 2.42 -10.57 -5.61
N GLN A 210 2.38 -11.81 -6.12
CA GLN A 210 3.16 -12.20 -7.30
C GLN A 210 2.55 -11.54 -8.55
N GLU A 211 2.99 -10.33 -8.85
CA GLU A 211 2.60 -9.56 -10.04
C GLU A 211 3.84 -8.96 -10.72
N PRO A 212 3.85 -8.79 -12.06
CA PRO A 212 5.05 -8.36 -12.78
C PRO A 212 5.65 -7.05 -12.29
N ARG A 213 4.84 -6.11 -11.83
CA ARG A 213 5.29 -4.80 -11.32
C ARG A 213 6.22 -4.92 -10.12
N LYS A 214 6.08 -5.98 -9.31
CA LYS A 214 6.91 -6.23 -8.13
C LYS A 214 8.30 -6.77 -8.44
N ASN A 215 8.51 -7.18 -9.70
CA ASN A 215 9.83 -7.57 -10.22
C ASN A 215 10.50 -8.70 -9.41
N LEU A 216 9.72 -9.70 -9.01
CA LEU A 216 10.25 -10.86 -8.28
C LEU A 216 11.18 -11.70 -9.16
N GLU A 217 11.03 -11.61 -10.47
CA GLU A 217 11.96 -12.23 -11.44
C GLU A 217 13.39 -11.74 -11.20
N SER A 218 13.61 -10.42 -11.08
CA SER A 218 14.95 -9.87 -10.77
C SER A 218 15.48 -10.28 -9.39
N VAL A 219 14.60 -10.57 -8.43
CA VAL A 219 15.01 -11.10 -7.12
C VAL A 219 15.58 -12.50 -7.28
N ILE A 220 14.91 -13.37 -8.06
CA ILE A 220 15.35 -14.75 -8.29
C ILE A 220 16.64 -14.77 -9.11
N GLU A 221 16.69 -14.05 -10.23
CA GLU A 221 17.88 -13.96 -11.07
C GLU A 221 19.07 -13.38 -10.31
N GLY A 222 18.87 -12.32 -9.54
CA GLY A 222 19.90 -11.74 -8.70
C GLY A 222 20.36 -12.67 -7.58
N TYR A 223 19.46 -13.40 -6.95
CA TYR A 223 19.78 -14.43 -5.97
C TYR A 223 20.60 -15.56 -6.59
N GLU A 224 20.21 -16.05 -7.76
CA GLU A 224 20.93 -17.12 -8.47
C GLU A 224 22.36 -16.72 -8.84
N LEU A 225 22.54 -15.53 -9.40
CA LEU A 225 23.87 -14.99 -9.70
C LEU A 225 24.71 -14.77 -8.43
N PHE A 226 24.13 -14.22 -7.38
CA PHE A 226 24.76 -14.04 -6.08
C PHE A 226 25.30 -15.36 -5.52
N ARG A 227 24.48 -16.44 -5.55
CA ARG A 227 24.85 -17.77 -5.08
C ARG A 227 25.94 -18.41 -5.96
N ALA A 228 25.83 -18.27 -7.30
CA ALA A 228 26.80 -18.74 -8.25
C ALA A 228 28.19 -18.09 -8.10
N GLN A 229 28.24 -16.86 -7.64
CA GLN A 229 29.43 -16.08 -7.33
C GLN A 229 30.02 -16.40 -5.93
N GLY A 230 29.50 -17.40 -5.23
CA GLY A 230 29.97 -17.79 -3.90
C GLY A 230 29.37 -16.95 -2.75
N GLY A 231 28.25 -16.31 -2.98
CA GLY A 231 27.51 -15.59 -1.95
C GLY A 231 27.03 -16.49 -0.80
N GLU A 232 26.73 -15.89 0.34
CA GLU A 232 26.31 -16.58 1.57
C GLU A 232 25.14 -17.55 1.33
N THR A 233 25.19 -18.72 1.95
CA THR A 233 24.16 -19.76 1.81
C THR A 233 22.91 -19.45 2.64
N LEU A 234 22.21 -18.37 2.27
CA LEU A 234 20.92 -17.98 2.83
C LEU A 234 19.79 -18.45 1.92
N PRO A 235 18.68 -19.00 2.43
CA PRO A 235 17.51 -19.24 1.61
C PRO A 235 16.85 -17.93 1.19
N LEU A 236 16.25 -17.95 0.00
CA LEU A 236 15.35 -16.90 -0.48
C LEU A 236 13.91 -17.28 -0.12
N VAL A 237 13.23 -16.44 0.66
CA VAL A 237 11.85 -16.65 1.09
C VAL A 237 10.94 -15.69 0.33
N LEU A 238 10.05 -16.25 -0.48
CA LEU A 238 9.04 -15.53 -1.24
C LEU A 238 7.70 -15.63 -0.51
N VAL A 239 7.14 -14.51 -0.11
CA VAL A 239 5.85 -14.43 0.60
C VAL A 239 4.87 -13.63 -0.22
N GLY A 240 3.65 -14.12 -0.33
CA GLY A 240 2.54 -13.40 -0.95
C GLY A 240 1.60 -14.30 -1.75
N ALA A 241 0.40 -13.81 -1.95
CA ALA A 241 -0.58 -14.53 -2.76
C ALA A 241 -0.15 -14.58 -4.22
N GLN A 242 -0.54 -15.65 -4.91
CA GLN A 242 -0.41 -15.73 -6.35
C GLN A 242 -1.27 -14.62 -6.99
N GLY A 243 -0.66 -13.81 -7.83
CA GLY A 243 -1.30 -12.77 -8.61
C GLY A 243 -1.57 -13.21 -10.05
N TRP A 244 -1.16 -12.39 -11.01
CA TRP A 244 -1.37 -12.64 -12.45
C TRP A 244 -0.04 -12.62 -13.21
N LYS A 245 -0.02 -13.30 -14.39
CA LYS A 245 1.18 -13.42 -15.24
C LYS A 245 2.39 -14.04 -14.52
N THR A 246 2.15 -15.01 -13.65
CA THR A 246 3.18 -15.66 -12.81
C THR A 246 3.91 -16.80 -13.50
N GLY A 247 3.66 -17.06 -14.78
CA GLY A 247 4.26 -18.18 -15.52
C GLY A 247 5.79 -18.08 -15.58
N ALA A 248 6.31 -16.90 -15.94
CA ALA A 248 7.75 -16.65 -16.00
C ALA A 248 8.45 -16.85 -14.64
N LEU A 249 7.84 -16.32 -13.57
CA LEU A 249 8.36 -16.47 -12.20
C LEU A 249 8.49 -17.94 -11.81
N LYS A 250 7.46 -18.76 -12.06
CA LYS A 250 7.50 -20.21 -11.78
C LYS A 250 8.55 -20.93 -12.59
N GLU A 251 8.67 -20.59 -13.86
CA GLU A 251 9.67 -21.18 -14.75
C GLU A 251 11.10 -20.86 -14.29
N LEU A 252 11.36 -19.62 -13.83
CA LEU A 252 12.64 -19.23 -13.25
C LEU A 252 12.95 -20.05 -12.01
N ILE A 253 12.01 -20.21 -11.07
CA ILE A 253 12.20 -21.02 -9.86
C ILE A 253 12.53 -22.47 -10.22
N GLU A 254 11.75 -23.09 -11.11
CA GLU A 254 11.92 -24.50 -11.48
C GLU A 254 13.26 -24.78 -12.20
N ARG A 255 13.76 -23.83 -12.98
CA ARG A 255 15.03 -23.93 -13.69
C ARG A 255 16.25 -23.57 -12.84
N SER A 256 16.04 -22.89 -11.71
CA SER A 256 17.14 -22.44 -10.86
C SER A 256 17.98 -23.60 -10.33
N ALA A 257 19.28 -23.46 -10.40
CA ALA A 257 20.21 -24.36 -9.76
C ALA A 257 20.09 -24.40 -8.23
N PHE A 258 19.49 -23.37 -7.65
CA PHE A 258 19.28 -23.18 -6.21
C PHE A 258 17.80 -23.29 -5.80
N LYS A 259 16.95 -23.94 -6.61
CA LYS A 259 15.51 -24.04 -6.37
C LYS A 259 15.13 -24.59 -4.98
N ASN A 260 15.97 -25.49 -4.43
CA ASN A 260 15.74 -26.06 -3.10
C ASN A 260 15.98 -25.07 -1.95
N ASP A 261 16.64 -23.96 -2.22
CA ASP A 261 16.85 -22.84 -1.29
C ASP A 261 15.86 -21.68 -1.54
N ILE A 262 14.95 -21.78 -2.52
CA ILE A 262 13.89 -20.82 -2.79
C ILE A 262 12.59 -21.36 -2.17
N LEU A 263 12.09 -20.68 -1.13
CA LEU A 263 10.93 -21.12 -0.37
C LEU A 263 9.73 -20.22 -0.70
N GLU A 264 8.71 -20.77 -1.36
CA GLU A 264 7.44 -20.08 -1.62
C GLU A 264 6.43 -20.37 -0.51
N LEU A 265 6.12 -19.40 0.34
CA LEU A 265 5.19 -19.57 1.48
C LEU A 265 3.74 -19.24 1.13
N GLY A 266 3.48 -18.60 -0.02
CA GLY A 266 2.17 -18.13 -0.37
C GLY A 266 1.68 -16.99 0.55
N TYR A 267 0.35 -16.89 0.73
CA TYR A 267 -0.24 -15.90 1.63
C TYR A 267 0.01 -16.25 3.09
N ILE A 268 0.40 -15.25 3.87
CA ILE A 268 0.56 -15.37 5.32
C ILE A 268 -0.38 -14.37 6.04
N PRO A 269 -0.89 -14.70 7.23
CA PRO A 269 -1.65 -13.75 8.06
C PRO A 269 -0.82 -12.52 8.46
N ASP A 270 -1.45 -11.35 8.49
CA ASP A 270 -0.76 -10.09 8.81
C ASP A 270 -0.03 -10.12 10.15
N LYS A 271 -0.59 -10.79 11.15
CA LYS A 271 0.03 -10.95 12.48
C LYS A 271 1.36 -11.73 12.47
N HIS A 272 1.65 -12.51 11.41
CA HIS A 272 2.91 -13.25 11.28
C HIS A 272 4.00 -12.45 10.54
N LYS A 273 3.60 -11.44 9.73
CA LYS A 273 4.55 -10.64 8.94
C LYS A 273 5.68 -10.03 9.77
N PRO A 274 5.43 -9.41 10.94
CA PRO A 274 6.51 -8.82 11.74
C PRO A 274 7.58 -9.82 12.15
N ALA A 275 7.18 -11.04 12.51
CA ALA A 275 8.11 -12.10 12.85
C ALA A 275 8.99 -12.53 11.67
N LEU A 276 8.41 -12.54 10.46
CA LEU A 276 9.16 -12.85 9.25
C LEU A 276 10.09 -11.70 8.87
N TYR A 277 9.65 -10.45 8.98
CA TYR A 277 10.56 -9.32 8.78
C TYR A 277 11.74 -9.40 9.75
N ARG A 278 11.51 -9.47 11.07
CA ARG A 278 12.59 -9.50 12.08
C ARG A 278 13.55 -10.69 11.97
N GLY A 279 13.10 -11.80 11.38
CA GLY A 279 13.95 -12.97 11.12
C GLY A 279 14.79 -12.87 9.85
N ALA A 280 14.51 -11.92 8.98
CA ALA A 280 15.22 -11.76 7.72
C ALA A 280 16.57 -11.06 7.91
N THR A 281 17.59 -11.51 7.19
CA THR A 281 18.88 -10.83 7.06
C THR A 281 18.72 -9.52 6.30
N VAL A 282 17.88 -9.53 5.28
CA VAL A 282 17.58 -8.38 4.43
C VAL A 282 16.20 -8.57 3.77
N PHE A 283 15.50 -7.49 3.57
CA PHE A 283 14.28 -7.41 2.78
C PHE A 283 14.59 -6.85 1.40
N VAL A 284 14.20 -7.56 0.33
CA VAL A 284 14.46 -7.17 -1.06
C VAL A 284 13.17 -6.83 -1.76
N TRP A 285 13.09 -5.62 -2.33
CA TRP A 285 11.88 -5.09 -2.96
C TRP A 285 12.21 -4.25 -4.21
N PRO A 286 12.60 -4.86 -5.34
CA PRO A 286 13.03 -4.16 -6.55
C PRO A 286 11.85 -3.82 -7.48
N SER A 287 10.73 -3.36 -6.93
CA SER A 287 9.53 -3.02 -7.69
C SER A 287 9.84 -1.95 -8.75
N PHE A 288 9.32 -2.11 -9.96
CA PHE A 288 9.48 -1.11 -11.02
C PHE A 288 8.81 0.23 -10.66
N TYR A 289 7.69 0.16 -9.95
CA TYR A 289 6.93 1.34 -9.58
C TYR A 289 6.02 1.07 -8.37
N GLU A 290 5.98 2.01 -7.42
CA GLU A 290 5.10 2.00 -6.26
C GLU A 290 4.49 3.38 -6.03
N GLY A 291 3.22 3.39 -5.61
CA GLY A 291 2.63 4.63 -5.14
C GLY A 291 3.14 5.05 -3.76
N PHE A 292 3.46 4.06 -2.90
CA PHE A 292 4.07 4.30 -1.60
C PHE A 292 5.12 3.24 -1.25
N GLY A 293 4.74 2.00 -0.94
CA GLY A 293 5.66 0.93 -0.56
C GLY A 293 5.48 0.49 0.90
N LEU A 294 4.25 0.20 1.30
CA LEU A 294 3.95 -0.27 2.66
C LEU A 294 4.85 -1.44 3.12
N PRO A 295 5.13 -2.49 2.30
CA PRO A 295 6.00 -3.58 2.74
C PRO A 295 7.45 -3.14 3.06
N VAL A 296 7.97 -2.15 2.32
CA VAL A 296 9.28 -1.55 2.61
C VAL A 296 9.24 -0.82 3.95
N LEU A 297 8.20 -0.04 4.20
CA LEU A 297 8.02 0.68 5.46
C LEU A 297 7.82 -0.29 6.64
N GLU A 298 7.08 -1.39 6.45
CA GLU A 298 6.89 -2.45 7.44
C GLU A 298 8.23 -3.12 7.83
N ALA A 299 9.06 -3.45 6.82
CA ALA A 299 10.40 -4.00 7.03
C ALA A 299 11.29 -3.01 7.79
N MET A 300 11.28 -1.73 7.39
CA MET A 300 12.02 -0.67 8.07
C MET A 300 11.58 -0.51 9.53
N ALA A 301 10.29 -0.52 9.82
CA ALA A 301 9.76 -0.44 11.18
C ALA A 301 10.20 -1.63 12.04
N CYS A 302 10.34 -2.82 11.43
CA CYS A 302 10.90 -4.01 12.07
C CYS A 302 12.43 -3.97 12.23
N GLY A 303 13.12 -2.91 11.80
CA GLY A 303 14.56 -2.76 11.91
C GLY A 303 15.35 -3.65 10.95
N VAL A 304 14.73 -4.08 9.86
CA VAL A 304 15.37 -4.93 8.85
C VAL A 304 16.01 -4.04 7.78
N PRO A 305 17.26 -4.31 7.39
CA PRO A 305 17.87 -3.65 6.23
C PRO A 305 17.04 -3.88 4.96
N VAL A 306 16.88 -2.87 4.14
CA VAL A 306 16.11 -2.98 2.89
C VAL A 306 16.99 -2.73 1.67
N ILE A 307 16.80 -3.54 0.63
CA ILE A 307 17.27 -3.31 -0.73
C ILE A 307 16.01 -3.02 -1.55
N THR A 308 15.91 -1.83 -2.15
CA THR A 308 14.73 -1.44 -2.90
C THR A 308 15.08 -0.53 -4.07
N SER A 309 14.10 -0.29 -4.95
CA SER A 309 14.33 0.48 -6.18
C SER A 309 14.61 1.96 -5.91
N ALA A 310 15.45 2.54 -6.74
CA ALA A 310 15.71 3.99 -6.82
C ALA A 310 14.64 4.75 -7.63
N THR A 311 13.42 4.17 -7.78
CA THR A 311 12.34 4.70 -8.60
C THR A 311 11.08 4.98 -7.80
N SER A 312 10.19 5.81 -8.34
CA SER A 312 8.89 6.16 -7.78
C SER A 312 8.96 6.68 -6.34
N SER A 313 8.07 6.23 -5.45
CA SER A 313 8.01 6.66 -4.04
C SER A 313 9.07 6.05 -3.13
N LEU A 314 9.77 5.00 -3.56
CA LEU A 314 10.65 4.23 -2.68
C LEU A 314 11.84 5.04 -2.13
N PRO A 315 12.51 5.91 -2.94
CA PRO A 315 13.56 6.77 -2.41
C PRO A 315 13.09 7.76 -1.34
N GLU A 316 11.87 8.28 -1.46
CA GLU A 316 11.33 9.22 -0.45
C GLU A 316 10.98 8.53 0.87
N ILE A 317 10.67 7.21 0.84
CA ILE A 317 10.42 6.43 2.05
C ILE A 317 11.71 6.02 2.71
N VAL A 318 12.62 5.42 1.94
CA VAL A 318 13.87 4.85 2.47
C VAL A 318 14.91 5.91 2.80
N GLY A 319 15.05 6.96 1.97
CA GLY A 319 16.10 7.96 2.13
C GLY A 319 17.50 7.30 2.11
N THR A 320 18.27 7.53 3.16
CA THR A 320 19.60 6.92 3.35
C THR A 320 19.59 5.66 4.22
N ALA A 321 18.40 5.17 4.61
CA ALA A 321 18.24 4.06 5.54
C ALA A 321 18.12 2.68 4.85
N GLY A 322 18.55 2.56 3.60
CA GLY A 322 18.56 1.31 2.83
C GLY A 322 19.43 1.43 1.59
N LEU A 323 19.56 0.33 0.86
CA LEU A 323 20.28 0.28 -0.41
C LEU A 323 19.29 0.50 -1.57
N LEU A 324 19.53 1.54 -2.35
CA LEU A 324 18.73 1.86 -3.53
C LEU A 324 19.41 1.30 -4.78
N ILE A 325 18.63 0.59 -5.60
CA ILE A 325 19.11 -0.11 -6.80
C ILE A 325 18.29 0.31 -8.03
N ASP A 326 18.86 0.15 -9.20
CA ASP A 326 18.10 0.21 -10.46
C ASP A 326 17.30 -1.09 -10.64
N PRO A 327 15.96 -1.06 -10.65
CA PRO A 327 15.13 -2.26 -10.80
C PRO A 327 15.25 -2.92 -12.17
N PHE A 328 15.85 -2.24 -13.15
CA PHE A 328 16.12 -2.79 -14.49
C PHE A 328 17.50 -3.45 -14.61
N ASN A 329 18.33 -3.40 -13.55
CA ASN A 329 19.67 -3.95 -13.53
C ASN A 329 19.80 -5.04 -12.45
N VAL A 330 19.72 -6.31 -12.84
CA VAL A 330 19.87 -7.46 -11.92
C VAL A 330 21.19 -7.44 -11.17
N ASN A 331 22.28 -6.94 -11.78
CA ASN A 331 23.59 -6.86 -11.12
C ASN A 331 23.61 -5.91 -9.91
N ASP A 332 22.70 -4.94 -9.85
CA ASP A 332 22.55 -4.09 -8.68
C ASP A 332 21.99 -4.90 -7.50
N VAL A 333 21.04 -5.81 -7.74
CA VAL A 333 20.55 -6.75 -6.72
C VAL A 333 21.70 -7.62 -6.22
N VAL A 334 22.50 -8.18 -7.13
CA VAL A 334 23.68 -9.03 -6.80
C VAL A 334 24.67 -8.23 -5.93
N SER A 335 25.03 -7.03 -6.37
CA SER A 335 25.98 -6.17 -5.66
C SER A 335 25.49 -5.80 -4.26
N ALA A 336 24.21 -5.47 -4.14
CA ALA A 336 23.59 -5.12 -2.85
C ALA A 336 23.52 -6.35 -1.92
N LEU A 337 23.24 -7.56 -2.44
CA LEU A 337 23.27 -8.80 -1.67
C LEU A 337 24.68 -9.11 -1.17
N HIS A 338 25.71 -9.02 -2.01
CA HIS A 338 27.09 -9.19 -1.56
C HIS A 338 27.48 -8.18 -0.48
N GLN A 339 27.13 -6.92 -0.68
CA GLN A 339 27.44 -5.86 0.28
C GLN A 339 26.80 -6.10 1.65
N ILE A 340 25.53 -6.55 1.68
CA ILE A 340 24.78 -6.76 2.93
C ILE A 340 25.13 -8.06 3.64
N THR A 341 25.64 -9.08 2.91
CA THR A 341 25.95 -10.41 3.46
C THR A 341 27.45 -10.63 3.70
N GLU A 342 28.32 -9.70 3.29
CA GLU A 342 29.77 -9.79 3.55
C GLU A 342 30.03 -10.00 5.06
N PRO A 343 30.88 -10.98 5.46
CA PRO A 343 30.89 -11.48 6.84
C PRO A 343 31.09 -10.41 7.91
N GLN A 344 32.02 -9.49 7.73
CA GLN A 344 32.34 -8.48 8.74
C GLN A 344 31.67 -7.14 8.45
N ARG A 345 31.95 -6.53 7.30
CA ARG A 345 31.41 -5.22 6.92
C ARG A 345 29.91 -5.28 6.71
N GLY A 346 29.38 -6.38 6.19
CA GLY A 346 27.95 -6.56 6.01
C GLY A 346 27.20 -6.66 7.34
N ALA A 347 27.79 -7.27 8.38
CA ALA A 347 27.19 -7.31 9.70
C ALA A 347 27.05 -5.91 10.33
N ASP A 348 28.10 -5.07 10.20
CA ASP A 348 28.06 -3.69 10.67
C ASP A 348 27.07 -2.86 9.85
N LEU A 349 27.06 -3.04 8.53
CA LEU A 349 26.13 -2.36 7.64
C LEU A 349 24.67 -2.74 7.95
N ARG A 350 24.36 -4.02 8.17
CA ARG A 350 23.01 -4.47 8.57
C ARG A 350 22.57 -3.78 9.86
N LYS A 351 23.44 -3.74 10.85
CA LYS A 351 23.15 -3.09 12.15
C LYS A 351 22.87 -1.59 11.96
N GLN A 352 23.71 -0.92 11.18
CA GLN A 352 23.56 0.51 10.89
C GLN A 352 22.26 0.81 10.14
N LEU A 353 22.03 0.12 9.00
CA LEU A 353 20.85 0.34 8.17
C LEU A 353 19.57 -0.04 8.92
N GLY A 354 19.55 -1.14 9.68
CA GLY A 354 18.40 -1.53 10.46
C GLY A 354 18.02 -0.50 11.52
N ALA A 355 18.99 0.08 12.23
CA ALA A 355 18.75 1.15 13.18
C ALA A 355 18.23 2.43 12.49
N GLN A 356 18.84 2.84 11.39
CA GLN A 356 18.41 4.01 10.61
C GLN A 356 17.00 3.79 10.03
N ALA A 357 16.71 2.60 9.51
CA ALA A 357 15.41 2.22 8.98
C ALA A 357 14.31 2.33 10.03
N SER A 358 14.53 1.74 11.21
CA SER A 358 13.56 1.79 12.31
C SER A 358 13.32 3.22 12.80
N MET A 359 14.37 4.04 12.90
CA MET A 359 14.25 5.45 13.27
C MET A 359 13.45 6.23 12.21
N ARG A 360 13.76 6.04 10.93
CA ARG A 360 13.08 6.73 9.84
C ARG A 360 11.60 6.34 9.71
N ALA A 361 11.27 5.07 9.93
CA ALA A 361 9.90 4.56 9.87
C ALA A 361 8.97 5.26 10.87
N GLN A 362 9.48 5.79 12.00
CA GLN A 362 8.70 6.53 12.99
C GLN A 362 8.07 7.83 12.42
N ASN A 363 8.65 8.38 11.35
CA ASN A 363 8.10 9.56 10.68
C ASN A 363 6.81 9.25 9.90
N PHE A 364 6.54 7.97 9.62
CA PHE A 364 5.40 7.51 8.84
C PHE A 364 4.40 6.83 9.77
N ASN A 365 3.41 7.57 10.24
CA ASN A 365 2.37 7.05 11.11
C ASN A 365 0.98 7.56 10.66
N TRP A 366 -0.04 6.77 10.95
CA TRP A 366 -1.41 7.05 10.51
C TRP A 366 -1.99 8.34 11.10
N ARG A 367 -1.47 8.80 12.23
CA ARG A 367 -1.86 10.08 12.82
C ARG A 367 -1.43 11.25 11.92
N HIS A 368 -0.23 11.21 11.35
CA HIS A 368 0.23 12.21 10.39
C HIS A 368 -0.60 12.17 9.09
N THR A 369 -0.94 10.97 8.59
CA THR A 369 -1.84 10.80 7.44
C THR A 369 -3.19 11.48 7.70
N ALA A 370 -3.78 11.24 8.88
CA ALA A 370 -5.05 11.84 9.28
C ALA A 370 -4.94 13.36 9.46
N GLN A 371 -3.85 13.88 10.05
CA GLN A 371 -3.60 15.32 10.18
C GLN A 371 -3.55 16.02 8.82
N ALA A 372 -2.79 15.45 7.87
CA ALA A 372 -2.69 15.96 6.51
C ALA A 372 -4.05 15.94 5.80
N THR A 373 -4.83 14.85 5.98
CA THR A 373 -6.17 14.72 5.42
C THR A 373 -7.13 15.79 5.99
N ILE A 374 -7.12 16.01 7.30
CA ILE A 374 -7.96 17.06 7.94
C ILE A 374 -7.52 18.44 7.45
N ALA A 375 -6.23 18.70 7.33
CA ALA A 375 -5.73 19.97 6.81
C ALA A 375 -6.22 20.22 5.37
N ALA A 376 -6.23 19.16 4.52
CA ALA A 376 -6.79 19.25 3.18
C ALA A 376 -8.30 19.55 3.19
N LEU A 377 -9.08 18.90 4.05
CA LEU A 377 -10.51 19.14 4.20
C LEU A 377 -10.81 20.56 4.66
N ASN A 378 -10.03 21.13 5.56
CA ASN A 378 -10.23 22.49 6.09
C ASN A 378 -10.00 23.57 5.03
N LYS A 379 -9.26 23.32 3.94
CA LYS A 379 -9.16 24.25 2.81
C LYS A 379 -10.53 24.50 2.14
N LEU A 380 -11.47 23.54 2.20
CA LEU A 380 -12.83 23.70 1.71
C LEU A 380 -13.59 24.83 2.44
N THR A 381 -13.47 24.89 3.77
CA THR A 381 -14.22 25.83 4.58
C THR A 381 -13.72 27.27 4.42
N SER A 382 -12.42 27.43 4.10
CA SER A 382 -11.83 28.76 3.90
C SER A 382 -12.16 29.36 2.54
N THR A 383 -12.33 28.56 1.49
CA THR A 383 -12.74 29.06 0.15
C THR A 383 -14.22 29.42 0.09
N SER A 384 -15.09 28.74 0.85
CA SER A 384 -16.51 29.03 0.91
C SER A 384 -16.82 30.36 1.66
N SER A 385 -15.95 30.81 2.56
CA SER A 385 -16.11 32.05 3.30
C SER A 385 -15.66 33.28 2.51
N ASN A 386 -14.84 33.14 1.50
CA ASN A 386 -14.35 34.25 0.64
C ASN A 386 -15.19 34.48 -0.62
N GLY A 387 -16.16 33.60 -0.91
CA GLY A 387 -17.06 33.72 -2.07
C GLY A 387 -18.36 34.49 -1.79
N ASN A 388 -18.59 34.93 -0.54
CA ASN A 388 -19.78 35.68 -0.10
C ASN A 388 -19.46 37.13 0.38
N LYS A 389 -18.46 37.75 -0.22
CA LYS A 389 -18.24 39.21 -0.01
C LYS A 389 -18.38 39.98 -1.31
#